data_951324aa364b210646a3327cbc614a68
#
_entry.id   951324aa364b210646a3327cbc614a68
#
_cell.length_a   1.000
_cell.length_b   1.000
_cell.length_c   1.000
_cell.angle_alpha   90.00
_cell.angle_beta   90.00
_cell.angle_gamma   90.00
#
_symmetry.space_group_name_H-M   'P 1'
#
loop_
_entity.id
_entity.type
_entity.pdbx_description
1 polymer ?
#
loop_
_entity_poly.entity_id
_entity_poly.type
_entity_poly.pdbx_seq_one_letter_code
_entity_poly.pdbx_strand_id
1 'polypeptide(L)'
;MSDYQISTDCLHAGYRPGNGEPRNFPIVQSTTFRYETSEEMGKLFDLEASGYFYTRLQNPTNDTVAAKICALEGGSAAMLLSSGQAANFYAIFNIAGCGDHIISSTSIYGGTFNLFSVTMKRMGVEFTFVDPECSEEELNAAFRPNTKAVFGETIANPALTVLDIEKFAKAAHAHGVPLIMDNTFATPVNCRPFQWGCDIVTHSTTKYMDGHALTVGGAIVDSGNFDWNAYADKFPGLTTPDESYHGVTYTQRFGLEGAYITKATVQLMRDLGSIPSPNNCFLLNIGLETLPLRMKKHCENAQAVAEYLQGHDKIAWVQYAGLPGDKYHQRAQKYLPNGTCGVVIFGVKGGRAAAEKFMAGLKLASIATHVADAKTCVLHPASSTHRQMNDAELAAAGVSPDLVRFSVGIEDAKDIIADLEQALENV
;
A
#
# COMPACT_ATOMS: atom_id res chain seq x y z
N MET A 1 -18.78 9.21 5.27
CA MET A 1 -18.28 9.19 3.87
C MET A 1 -18.58 10.54 3.23
N SER A 2 -17.73 11.03 2.36
CA SER A 2 -17.98 12.24 1.58
C SER A 2 -19.09 11.96 0.55
N ASP A 3 -19.96 12.96 0.30
CA ASP A 3 -20.97 12.89 -0.76
C ASP A 3 -20.38 13.22 -2.15
N TYR A 4 -19.07 13.53 -2.20
CA TYR A 4 -18.38 13.92 -3.43
C TYR A 4 -17.70 12.72 -4.11
N GLN A 5 -17.43 12.89 -5.41
CA GLN A 5 -16.64 11.94 -6.18
C GLN A 5 -15.15 12.03 -5.79
N ILE A 6 -14.41 10.95 -5.98
CA ILE A 6 -13.01 10.82 -5.56
C ILE A 6 -12.11 11.97 -6.04
N SER A 7 -12.31 12.47 -7.27
CA SER A 7 -11.53 13.59 -7.79
C SER A 7 -11.76 14.89 -7.01
N THR A 8 -12.96 15.11 -6.49
CA THR A 8 -13.27 16.23 -5.62
C THR A 8 -12.68 16.02 -4.22
N ASP A 9 -12.76 14.80 -3.70
CA ASP A 9 -12.18 14.46 -2.41
C ASP A 9 -10.66 14.59 -2.40
N CYS A 10 -9.97 14.25 -3.49
CA CYS A 10 -8.53 14.49 -3.63
C CYS A 10 -8.13 15.95 -3.42
N LEU A 11 -9.01 16.89 -3.78
CA LEU A 11 -8.78 18.33 -3.63
C LEU A 11 -9.24 18.87 -2.26
N HIS A 12 -10.36 18.38 -1.74
CA HIS A 12 -11.08 19.03 -0.65
C HIS A 12 -11.14 18.25 0.67
N ALA A 13 -10.91 16.93 0.66
CA ALA A 13 -10.95 16.17 1.90
C ALA A 13 -9.75 16.51 2.82
N GLY A 14 -9.97 16.36 4.12
CA GLY A 14 -8.95 16.53 5.16
C GLY A 14 -8.80 17.96 5.68
N TYR A 15 -9.08 19.00 4.88
CA TYR A 15 -8.96 20.40 5.30
C TYR A 15 -10.10 21.27 4.79
N ARG A 16 -10.70 22.02 5.71
CA ARG A 16 -11.71 23.06 5.40
C ARG A 16 -11.30 24.35 6.10
N PRO A 17 -10.83 25.37 5.36
CA PRO A 17 -10.45 26.64 5.96
C PRO A 17 -11.69 27.39 6.49
N GLY A 18 -11.53 28.02 7.65
CA GLY A 18 -12.49 28.97 8.20
C GLY A 18 -12.40 30.34 7.52
N ASN A 19 -13.23 31.29 8.00
CA ASN A 19 -13.24 32.65 7.47
C ASN A 19 -11.91 33.37 7.78
N GLY A 20 -11.19 33.77 6.74
CA GLY A 20 -9.88 34.45 6.88
C GLY A 20 -8.68 33.49 7.11
N GLU A 21 -8.89 32.20 7.13
CA GLU A 21 -7.82 31.21 7.22
C GLU A 21 -7.16 30.96 5.85
N PRO A 22 -5.91 30.46 5.83
CA PRO A 22 -5.24 30.10 4.60
C PRO A 22 -6.04 29.07 3.80
N ARG A 23 -6.11 29.24 2.49
CA ARG A 23 -6.80 28.31 1.59
C ARG A 23 -6.18 26.89 1.63
N ASN A 24 -4.86 26.81 1.79
CA ASN A 24 -4.15 25.56 2.00
C ASN A 24 -3.75 25.43 3.47
N PHE A 25 -3.70 24.22 4.01
CA PHE A 25 -3.32 24.03 5.40
C PHE A 25 -1.85 24.38 5.63
N PRO A 26 -1.49 24.93 6.82
CA PRO A 26 -0.12 25.31 7.14
C PRO A 26 0.76 24.08 7.41
N ILE A 27 2.06 24.24 7.20
CA ILE A 27 3.07 23.27 7.65
C ILE A 27 3.41 23.61 9.10
N VAL A 28 3.00 22.77 10.05
CA VAL A 28 3.29 22.91 11.46
C VAL A 28 4.62 22.24 11.81
N GLN A 29 5.71 22.98 11.66
CA GLN A 29 7.08 22.51 11.92
C GLN A 29 7.43 22.75 13.39
N SER A 30 6.82 21.98 14.30
CA SER A 30 7.07 22.03 15.74
C SER A 30 7.21 20.62 16.30
N THR A 31 8.11 20.43 17.27
CA THR A 31 8.24 19.17 18.01
C THR A 31 7.21 19.04 19.13
N THR A 32 6.87 20.17 19.77
CA THR A 32 6.02 20.23 20.96
C THR A 32 5.02 21.36 20.86
N PHE A 33 3.99 21.31 21.68
CA PHE A 33 2.90 22.28 21.75
C PHE A 33 2.75 22.81 23.17
N ARG A 34 2.39 24.08 23.31
CA ARG A 34 2.25 24.76 24.61
C ARG A 34 0.83 24.62 25.14
N TYR A 35 0.73 24.34 26.43
CA TYR A 35 -0.52 24.39 27.22
C TYR A 35 -0.39 25.38 28.35
N GLU A 36 -1.50 25.90 28.84
CA GLU A 36 -1.50 26.85 29.95
C GLU A 36 -1.35 26.16 31.30
N THR A 37 -1.90 24.94 31.43
CA THR A 37 -1.86 24.16 32.66
C THR A 37 -1.35 22.73 32.44
N SER A 38 -0.75 22.15 33.46
CA SER A 38 -0.36 20.74 33.47
C SER A 38 -1.58 19.81 33.43
N GLU A 39 -2.71 20.25 33.96
CA GLU A 39 -3.96 19.47 33.95
C GLU A 39 -4.52 19.31 32.52
N GLU A 40 -4.56 20.40 31.73
CA GLU A 40 -4.98 20.34 30.32
C GLU A 40 -4.08 19.39 29.53
N MET A 41 -2.77 19.48 29.70
CA MET A 41 -1.84 18.58 29.03
C MET A 41 -1.99 17.14 29.53
N GLY A 42 -2.22 16.92 30.83
CA GLY A 42 -2.44 15.60 31.41
C GLY A 42 -3.60 14.83 30.76
N LYS A 43 -4.71 15.52 30.48
CA LYS A 43 -5.87 14.91 29.82
C LYS A 43 -5.57 14.34 28.44
N LEU A 44 -4.54 14.84 27.74
CA LEU A 44 -4.10 14.29 26.46
C LEU A 44 -3.35 12.96 26.67
N PHE A 45 -2.53 12.86 27.72
CA PHE A 45 -1.83 11.62 28.08
C PHE A 45 -2.80 10.55 28.59
N ASP A 46 -3.90 10.96 29.24
CA ASP A 46 -4.96 10.06 29.71
C ASP A 46 -5.98 9.73 28.60
N LEU A 47 -5.75 10.22 27.40
CA LEU A 47 -6.66 10.09 26.24
C LEU A 47 -8.06 10.66 26.53
N GLU A 48 -8.20 11.60 27.46
CA GLU A 48 -9.46 12.23 27.85
C GLU A 48 -9.80 13.44 27.01
N ALA A 49 -8.81 14.03 26.34
CA ALA A 49 -8.96 15.16 25.43
C ALA A 49 -8.25 14.88 24.10
N SER A 50 -8.72 15.53 23.04
CA SER A 50 -8.04 15.55 21.75
C SER A 50 -7.11 16.76 21.65
N GLY A 51 -5.92 16.58 21.06
CA GLY A 51 -4.96 17.67 20.88
C GLY A 51 -3.57 17.16 20.54
N TYR A 52 -2.64 18.11 20.37
CA TYR A 52 -1.27 17.83 20.00
C TYR A 52 -0.33 18.21 21.13
N PHE A 53 0.54 17.31 21.55
CA PHE A 53 1.56 17.60 22.56
C PHE A 53 2.98 17.29 22.08
N TYR A 54 3.12 16.32 21.19
CA TYR A 54 4.41 15.92 20.64
C TYR A 54 4.28 15.34 19.23
N THR A 55 5.01 15.90 18.28
CA THR A 55 4.89 15.56 16.84
C THR A 55 5.21 14.09 16.52
N ARG A 56 6.02 13.39 17.34
CA ARG A 56 6.25 11.95 17.13
C ARG A 56 4.95 11.13 17.14
N LEU A 57 3.94 11.53 17.91
CA LEU A 57 2.65 10.87 17.93
C LEU A 57 1.72 11.42 16.86
N GLN A 58 1.53 12.73 16.88
CA GLN A 58 0.57 13.42 16.01
C GLN A 58 1.04 14.85 15.68
N ASN A 59 0.66 15.33 14.49
CA ASN A 59 0.94 16.69 14.04
C ASN A 59 -0.23 17.17 13.16
N PRO A 60 -0.70 18.42 13.30
CA PRO A 60 -1.84 18.94 12.53
C PRO A 60 -1.71 18.77 11.01
N THR A 61 -0.50 18.96 10.46
CA THR A 61 -0.23 18.78 9.03
C THR A 61 -0.38 17.32 8.62
N ASN A 62 0.18 16.40 9.41
CA ASN A 62 0.14 14.97 9.16
C ASN A 62 -1.31 14.45 9.22
N ASP A 63 -2.05 14.87 10.25
CA ASP A 63 -3.43 14.42 10.46
C ASP A 63 -4.37 14.92 9.37
N THR A 64 -4.13 16.13 8.84
CA THR A 64 -4.86 16.65 7.67
C THR A 64 -4.70 15.73 6.46
N VAL A 65 -3.50 15.26 6.18
CA VAL A 65 -3.23 14.37 5.04
C VAL A 65 -3.70 12.95 5.32
N ALA A 66 -3.58 12.47 6.56
CA ALA A 66 -4.16 11.19 6.98
C ALA A 66 -5.67 11.17 6.79
N ALA A 67 -6.38 12.23 7.20
CA ALA A 67 -7.82 12.39 7.02
C ALA A 67 -8.21 12.41 5.53
N LYS A 68 -7.39 13.02 4.66
CA LYS A 68 -7.60 12.97 3.21
C LYS A 68 -7.51 11.53 2.69
N ILE A 69 -6.44 10.80 2.98
CA ILE A 69 -6.27 9.41 2.54
C ILE A 69 -7.39 8.52 3.09
N CYS A 70 -7.78 8.73 4.36
CA CYS A 70 -8.92 8.06 4.96
C CYS A 70 -10.21 8.24 4.13
N ALA A 71 -10.53 9.48 3.77
CA ALA A 71 -11.70 9.78 2.94
C ALA A 71 -11.61 9.16 1.54
N LEU A 72 -10.42 9.17 0.93
CA LEU A 72 -10.20 8.57 -0.40
C LEU A 72 -10.43 7.06 -0.39
N GLU A 73 -10.00 6.35 0.63
CA GLU A 73 -10.27 4.90 0.78
C GLU A 73 -11.71 4.62 1.25
N GLY A 74 -12.37 5.59 1.87
CA GLY A 74 -13.69 5.42 2.49
C GLY A 74 -13.61 4.75 3.86
N GLY A 75 -12.49 4.96 4.58
CA GLY A 75 -12.26 4.45 5.91
C GLY A 75 -12.86 5.30 7.03
N SER A 76 -12.70 4.84 8.27
CA SER A 76 -13.13 5.52 9.49
C SER A 76 -11.99 6.30 10.17
N ALA A 77 -10.78 5.75 10.13
CA ALA A 77 -9.59 6.35 10.71
C ALA A 77 -8.34 6.02 9.89
N ALA A 78 -7.32 6.88 9.96
CA ALA A 78 -6.05 6.67 9.27
C ALA A 78 -4.87 7.28 10.04
N MET A 79 -3.67 6.78 9.75
CA MET A 79 -2.41 7.35 10.22
C MET A 79 -1.35 7.33 9.13
N LEU A 80 -0.43 8.29 9.16
CA LEU A 80 0.72 8.34 8.26
C LEU A 80 1.97 7.78 8.94
N LEU A 81 2.81 7.11 8.15
CA LEU A 81 4.07 6.53 8.57
C LEU A 81 5.21 6.96 7.63
N SER A 82 6.44 6.77 8.10
CA SER A 82 7.65 7.17 7.37
C SER A 82 7.96 6.29 6.14
N SER A 83 7.27 5.17 5.96
CA SER A 83 7.42 4.28 4.80
C SER A 83 6.27 3.28 4.70
N GLY A 84 6.08 2.69 3.51
CA GLY A 84 5.14 1.57 3.30
C GLY A 84 5.52 0.34 4.12
N GLN A 85 6.82 0.07 4.32
CA GLN A 85 7.27 -1.03 5.18
C GLN A 85 6.90 -0.81 6.65
N ALA A 86 6.98 0.43 7.14
CA ALA A 86 6.48 0.76 8.47
C ALA A 86 4.96 0.58 8.54
N ALA A 87 4.22 0.91 7.47
CA ALA A 87 2.78 0.69 7.42
C ALA A 87 2.43 -0.80 7.52
N ASN A 88 3.07 -1.66 6.72
CA ASN A 88 2.84 -3.10 6.76
C ASN A 88 3.25 -3.72 8.11
N PHE A 89 4.37 -3.26 8.68
CA PHE A 89 4.81 -3.71 10.01
C PHE A 89 3.81 -3.30 11.09
N TYR A 90 3.39 -2.04 11.15
CA TYR A 90 2.45 -1.55 12.17
C TYR A 90 1.08 -2.18 12.02
N ALA A 91 0.59 -2.35 10.78
CA ALA A 91 -0.71 -2.96 10.54
C ALA A 91 -0.80 -4.38 11.14
N ILE A 92 0.26 -5.16 11.05
CA ILE A 92 0.30 -6.50 11.63
C ILE A 92 0.65 -6.44 13.12
N PHE A 93 1.71 -5.72 13.51
CA PHE A 93 2.22 -5.75 14.87
C PHE A 93 1.27 -5.08 15.88
N ASN A 94 0.31 -4.29 15.40
CA ASN A 94 -0.76 -3.72 16.22
C ASN A 94 -1.72 -4.78 16.80
N ILE A 95 -1.86 -5.92 16.12
CA ILE A 95 -2.82 -6.98 16.49
C ILE A 95 -2.19 -8.37 16.64
N ALA A 96 -0.90 -8.51 16.32
CA ALA A 96 -0.16 -9.76 16.40
C ALA A 96 1.20 -9.53 17.06
N GLY A 97 1.67 -10.48 17.85
CA GLY A 97 2.95 -10.47 18.54
C GLY A 97 3.61 -11.84 18.56
N CYS A 98 4.54 -12.02 19.51
CA CYS A 98 5.24 -13.28 19.67
C CYS A 98 4.25 -14.45 19.96
N GLY A 99 4.35 -15.51 19.16
CA GLY A 99 3.47 -16.68 19.25
C GLY A 99 2.22 -16.59 18.36
N ASP A 100 1.98 -15.45 17.68
CA ASP A 100 0.86 -15.29 16.77
C ASP A 100 1.21 -15.69 15.33
N HIS A 101 0.19 -15.92 14.53
CA HIS A 101 0.31 -16.40 13.16
C HIS A 101 -0.44 -15.48 12.18
N ILE A 102 0.13 -15.29 10.99
CA ILE A 102 -0.43 -14.52 9.88
C ILE A 102 -0.42 -15.38 8.61
N ILE A 103 -1.48 -15.31 7.83
CA ILE A 103 -1.51 -15.86 6.47
C ILE A 103 -1.20 -14.72 5.50
N SER A 104 -0.28 -14.93 4.56
CA SER A 104 0.03 -13.95 3.51
C SER A 104 -0.02 -14.60 2.14
N SER A 105 -0.47 -13.84 1.13
CA SER A 105 -0.22 -14.24 -0.26
C SER A 105 1.29 -14.37 -0.52
N THR A 106 1.70 -15.33 -1.35
CA THR A 106 3.08 -15.41 -1.88
C THR A 106 3.39 -14.28 -2.84
N SER A 107 2.38 -13.80 -3.57
CA SER A 107 2.51 -12.69 -4.52
C SER A 107 2.36 -11.36 -3.79
N ILE A 108 3.46 -10.87 -3.23
CA ILE A 108 3.57 -9.57 -2.55
C ILE A 108 4.95 -8.95 -2.86
N TYR A 109 5.11 -7.67 -2.55
CA TYR A 109 6.39 -6.98 -2.70
C TYR A 109 7.53 -7.71 -1.96
N GLY A 110 8.66 -7.90 -2.64
CA GLY A 110 9.80 -8.65 -2.09
C GLY A 110 10.33 -8.13 -0.76
N GLY A 111 10.26 -6.80 -0.54
CA GLY A 111 10.60 -6.20 0.76
C GLY A 111 9.62 -6.61 1.87
N THR A 112 8.33 -6.69 1.57
CA THR A 112 7.29 -7.15 2.51
C THR A 112 7.43 -8.64 2.77
N PHE A 113 7.72 -9.44 1.74
CA PHE A 113 8.02 -10.86 1.92
C PHE A 113 9.20 -11.08 2.89
N ASN A 114 10.29 -10.33 2.71
CA ASN A 114 11.44 -10.39 3.62
C ASN A 114 11.11 -9.88 5.03
N LEU A 115 10.32 -8.82 5.16
CA LEU A 115 9.84 -8.33 6.46
C LEU A 115 9.13 -9.45 7.22
N PHE A 116 8.25 -10.18 6.57
CA PHE A 116 7.43 -11.24 7.17
C PHE A 116 8.26 -12.51 7.43
N SER A 117 8.94 -13.03 6.41
CA SER A 117 9.64 -14.31 6.49
C SER A 117 10.91 -14.28 7.34
N VAL A 118 11.51 -13.11 7.55
CA VAL A 118 12.79 -12.99 8.27
C VAL A 118 12.64 -12.07 9.50
N THR A 119 12.26 -10.82 9.31
CA THR A 119 12.34 -9.82 10.40
C THR A 119 11.29 -10.08 11.46
N MET A 120 10.02 -10.19 11.10
CA MET A 120 8.93 -10.43 12.05
C MET A 120 8.97 -11.86 12.62
N LYS A 121 9.49 -12.83 11.84
CA LYS A 121 9.74 -14.17 12.35
C LYS A 121 10.73 -14.16 13.53
N ARG A 122 11.76 -13.32 13.47
CA ARG A 122 12.70 -13.12 14.61
C ARG A 122 12.03 -12.50 15.84
N MET A 123 10.91 -11.79 15.64
CA MET A 123 10.07 -11.23 16.71
C MET A 123 9.02 -12.25 17.22
N GLY A 124 9.06 -13.47 16.69
CA GLY A 124 8.18 -14.57 17.11
C GLY A 124 6.83 -14.60 16.41
N VAL A 125 6.59 -13.78 15.38
CA VAL A 125 5.38 -13.85 14.54
C VAL A 125 5.59 -14.89 13.44
N GLU A 126 4.69 -15.87 13.34
CA GLU A 126 4.76 -16.91 12.32
C GLU A 126 3.96 -16.53 11.07
N PHE A 127 4.43 -16.95 9.89
CA PHE A 127 3.76 -16.70 8.63
C PHE A 127 3.57 -17.99 7.84
N THR A 128 2.35 -18.16 7.28
CA THR A 128 2.08 -19.14 6.21
C THR A 128 1.81 -18.37 4.92
N PHE A 129 2.62 -18.68 3.89
CA PHE A 129 2.44 -18.09 2.56
C PHE A 129 1.60 -19.02 1.70
N VAL A 130 0.54 -18.47 1.08
CA VAL A 130 -0.39 -19.22 0.21
C VAL A 130 -0.35 -18.67 -1.20
N ASP A 131 -0.54 -19.54 -2.19
CA ASP A 131 -0.70 -19.10 -3.58
C ASP A 131 -1.98 -18.24 -3.69
N PRO A 132 -1.95 -17.05 -4.31
CA PRO A 132 -3.15 -16.25 -4.54
C PRO A 132 -4.23 -16.99 -5.35
N GLU A 133 -3.83 -18.00 -6.14
CA GLU A 133 -4.73 -18.84 -6.92
C GLU A 133 -5.14 -20.15 -6.20
N CYS A 134 -4.73 -20.36 -4.93
CA CYS A 134 -5.11 -21.54 -4.16
C CYS A 134 -6.65 -21.68 -4.07
N SER A 135 -7.12 -22.91 -3.90
CA SER A 135 -8.54 -23.19 -3.68
C SER A 135 -9.04 -22.61 -2.34
N GLU A 136 -10.36 -22.50 -2.16
CA GLU A 136 -10.94 -22.10 -0.86
C GLU A 136 -10.56 -23.10 0.24
N GLU A 137 -10.47 -24.39 -0.08
CA GLU A 137 -10.07 -25.46 0.85
C GLU A 137 -8.61 -25.29 1.30
N GLU A 138 -7.70 -25.06 0.37
CA GLU A 138 -6.28 -24.83 0.67
C GLU A 138 -6.09 -23.56 1.51
N LEU A 139 -6.80 -22.46 1.16
CA LEU A 139 -6.77 -21.23 1.94
C LEU A 139 -7.29 -21.46 3.37
N ASN A 140 -8.42 -22.15 3.54
CA ASN A 140 -8.98 -22.46 4.84
C ASN A 140 -8.08 -23.39 5.66
N ALA A 141 -7.38 -24.34 5.03
CA ALA A 141 -6.44 -25.24 5.71
C ALA A 141 -5.19 -24.52 6.25
N ALA A 142 -4.87 -23.33 5.78
CA ALA A 142 -3.75 -22.53 6.26
C ALA A 142 -4.02 -21.86 7.63
N PHE A 143 -5.27 -21.73 8.04
CA PHE A 143 -5.62 -21.10 9.32
C PHE A 143 -5.25 -21.97 10.52
N ARG A 144 -4.79 -21.32 11.58
CA ARG A 144 -4.42 -21.91 12.86
C ARG A 144 -5.22 -21.22 13.99
N PRO A 145 -5.32 -21.82 15.18
CA PRO A 145 -6.02 -21.18 16.31
C PRO A 145 -5.46 -19.79 16.68
N ASN A 146 -4.14 -19.60 16.49
CA ASN A 146 -3.42 -18.36 16.75
C ASN A 146 -3.31 -17.43 15.52
N THR A 147 -4.02 -17.68 14.43
CA THR A 147 -4.05 -16.77 13.27
C THR A 147 -4.76 -15.46 13.66
N LYS A 148 -4.11 -14.33 13.34
CA LYS A 148 -4.58 -12.97 13.67
C LYS A 148 -5.01 -12.14 12.47
N ALA A 149 -4.48 -12.41 11.28
CA ALA A 149 -4.84 -11.69 10.07
C ALA A 149 -4.52 -12.48 8.81
N VAL A 150 -5.12 -12.06 7.70
CA VAL A 150 -4.73 -12.41 6.34
C VAL A 150 -4.16 -11.16 5.66
N PHE A 151 -3.06 -11.28 4.92
CA PHE A 151 -2.42 -10.17 4.20
C PHE A 151 -2.31 -10.47 2.70
N GLY A 152 -2.55 -9.43 1.87
CA GLY A 152 -2.34 -9.51 0.43
C GLY A 152 -2.11 -8.13 -0.18
N GLU A 153 -1.81 -8.09 -1.47
CA GLU A 153 -1.73 -6.87 -2.29
C GLU A 153 -2.84 -6.87 -3.31
N THR A 154 -3.47 -5.71 -3.54
CA THR A 154 -4.52 -5.57 -4.57
C THR A 154 -3.97 -5.91 -5.96
N ILE A 155 -2.79 -5.37 -6.28
CA ILE A 155 -1.99 -5.71 -7.46
C ILE A 155 -0.56 -5.93 -6.99
N ALA A 156 -0.07 -7.15 -7.13
CA ALA A 156 1.23 -7.55 -6.61
C ALA A 156 2.41 -6.98 -7.41
N ASN A 157 3.50 -6.66 -6.72
CA ASN A 157 4.77 -6.22 -7.33
C ASN A 157 5.85 -7.31 -7.12
N PRO A 158 6.52 -7.85 -8.16
CA PRO A 158 6.43 -7.45 -9.58
C PRO A 158 5.42 -8.25 -10.41
N ALA A 159 4.82 -9.31 -9.86
CA ALA A 159 4.07 -10.32 -10.62
C ALA A 159 2.75 -9.81 -11.24
N LEU A 160 2.28 -8.61 -10.89
CA LEU A 160 1.00 -8.00 -11.33
C LEU A 160 -0.22 -8.90 -11.14
N THR A 161 -0.15 -9.84 -10.19
CA THR A 161 -1.28 -10.66 -9.76
C THR A 161 -2.35 -9.76 -9.18
N VAL A 162 -3.58 -9.86 -9.67
CA VAL A 162 -4.75 -9.21 -9.06
C VAL A 162 -5.37 -10.21 -8.08
N LEU A 163 -5.37 -9.88 -6.79
CA LEU A 163 -5.90 -10.77 -5.76
C LEU A 163 -7.42 -10.91 -5.86
N ASP A 164 -7.95 -12.10 -5.59
CA ASP A 164 -9.39 -12.28 -5.39
C ASP A 164 -9.77 -11.81 -3.97
N ILE A 165 -10.10 -10.53 -3.86
CA ILE A 165 -10.31 -9.87 -2.56
C ILE A 165 -11.44 -10.54 -1.78
N GLU A 166 -12.57 -10.81 -2.43
CA GLU A 166 -13.73 -11.43 -1.77
C GLU A 166 -13.45 -12.85 -1.27
N LYS A 167 -12.69 -13.65 -2.03
CA LYS A 167 -12.28 -15.00 -1.59
C LYS A 167 -11.47 -14.92 -0.29
N PHE A 168 -10.47 -14.03 -0.26
CA PHE A 168 -9.60 -13.87 0.90
C PHE A 168 -10.34 -13.24 2.09
N ALA A 169 -11.21 -12.25 1.85
CA ALA A 169 -12.05 -11.64 2.89
C ALA A 169 -13.02 -12.65 3.51
N LYS A 170 -13.73 -13.43 2.68
CA LYS A 170 -14.64 -14.48 3.14
C LYS A 170 -13.93 -15.51 4.03
N ALA A 171 -12.74 -15.96 3.62
CA ALA A 171 -11.96 -16.89 4.42
C ALA A 171 -11.48 -16.27 5.73
N ALA A 172 -10.95 -15.04 5.71
CA ALA A 172 -10.51 -14.32 6.90
C ALA A 172 -11.67 -14.16 7.93
N HIS A 173 -12.82 -13.66 7.47
CA HIS A 173 -13.98 -13.43 8.33
C HIS A 173 -14.58 -14.73 8.86
N ALA A 174 -14.60 -15.82 8.08
CA ALA A 174 -15.04 -17.13 8.55
C ALA A 174 -14.21 -17.66 9.74
N HIS A 175 -12.95 -17.23 9.81
CA HIS A 175 -12.04 -17.57 10.91
C HIS A 175 -11.91 -16.44 11.95
N GLY A 176 -12.73 -15.39 11.88
CA GLY A 176 -12.77 -14.28 12.84
C GLY A 176 -11.47 -13.47 12.88
N VAL A 177 -10.88 -13.20 11.73
CA VAL A 177 -9.67 -12.36 11.60
C VAL A 177 -9.86 -11.35 10.46
N PRO A 178 -9.21 -10.16 10.52
CA PRO A 178 -9.29 -9.16 9.46
C PRO A 178 -8.47 -9.55 8.22
N LEU A 179 -8.90 -9.03 7.07
CA LEU A 179 -8.11 -8.95 5.85
C LEU A 179 -7.38 -7.60 5.78
N ILE A 180 -6.06 -7.62 5.65
CA ILE A 180 -5.20 -6.46 5.45
C ILE A 180 -4.72 -6.45 4.00
N MET A 181 -4.90 -5.33 3.29
CA MET A 181 -4.54 -5.20 1.89
C MET A 181 -3.58 -4.04 1.66
N ASP A 182 -2.44 -4.31 1.04
CA ASP A 182 -1.60 -3.26 0.47
C ASP A 182 -2.20 -2.80 -0.88
N ASN A 183 -2.73 -1.57 -0.91
CA ASN A 183 -3.41 -0.99 -2.07
C ASN A 183 -2.52 0.01 -2.85
N THR A 184 -1.21 -0.11 -2.72
CA THR A 184 -0.24 0.84 -3.28
C THR A 184 -0.36 1.00 -4.79
N PHE A 185 -0.49 -0.10 -5.56
CA PHE A 185 -0.49 -0.03 -7.02
C PHE A 185 -1.84 0.37 -7.61
N ALA A 186 -2.94 -0.06 -7.01
CA ALA A 186 -4.26 0.34 -7.48
C ALA A 186 -4.59 1.78 -7.06
N THR A 187 -4.18 2.21 -5.88
CA THR A 187 -4.62 3.44 -5.22
C THR A 187 -6.14 3.47 -4.99
N PRO A 188 -6.69 4.33 -4.14
CA PRO A 188 -8.13 4.44 -3.96
C PRO A 188 -8.87 4.94 -5.23
N VAL A 189 -8.14 5.44 -6.23
CA VAL A 189 -8.73 5.85 -7.52
C VAL A 189 -9.20 4.66 -8.34
N ASN A 190 -8.42 3.59 -8.38
CA ASN A 190 -8.73 2.41 -9.17
C ASN A 190 -9.40 1.29 -8.36
N CYS A 191 -9.10 1.19 -7.06
CA CYS A 191 -9.72 0.21 -6.16
C CYS A 191 -9.91 0.77 -4.76
N ARG A 192 -11.06 0.54 -4.17
CA ARG A 192 -11.33 0.73 -2.73
C ARG A 192 -11.59 -0.66 -2.11
N PRO A 193 -10.58 -1.32 -1.53
CA PRO A 193 -10.69 -2.69 -1.07
C PRO A 193 -11.78 -2.91 -0.01
N PHE A 194 -12.15 -1.88 0.76
CA PHE A 194 -13.24 -1.94 1.75
C PHE A 194 -14.59 -2.33 1.12
N GLN A 195 -14.84 -1.97 -0.14
CA GLN A 195 -16.06 -2.35 -0.87
C GLN A 195 -16.16 -3.86 -1.13
N TRP A 196 -15.04 -4.57 -1.00
CA TRP A 196 -14.90 -5.99 -1.28
C TRP A 196 -14.60 -6.84 -0.04
N GLY A 197 -14.76 -6.26 1.15
CA GLY A 197 -14.62 -6.97 2.43
C GLY A 197 -13.23 -6.88 3.05
N CYS A 198 -12.33 -6.03 2.56
CA CYS A 198 -11.10 -5.72 3.26
C CYS A 198 -11.41 -4.90 4.53
N ASP A 199 -10.62 -5.08 5.58
CA ASP A 199 -10.82 -4.39 6.86
C ASP A 199 -9.79 -3.29 7.08
N ILE A 200 -8.54 -3.52 6.67
CA ILE A 200 -7.43 -2.59 6.86
C ILE A 200 -6.67 -2.46 5.54
N VAL A 201 -6.41 -1.22 5.14
CA VAL A 201 -5.62 -0.91 3.95
C VAL A 201 -4.29 -0.28 4.35
N THR A 202 -3.21 -0.73 3.72
CA THR A 202 -1.89 -0.11 3.81
C THR A 202 -1.47 0.49 2.47
N HIS A 203 -0.60 1.48 2.52
CA HIS A 203 0.00 2.10 1.35
C HIS A 203 1.47 2.41 1.55
N SER A 204 2.27 2.19 0.52
CA SER A 204 3.48 2.98 0.31
C SER A 204 3.09 4.27 -0.41
N THR A 205 2.94 5.37 0.35
CA THR A 205 2.60 6.67 -0.24
C THR A 205 3.72 7.23 -1.12
N THR A 206 4.92 6.64 -1.02
CA THR A 206 6.11 6.87 -1.87
C THR A 206 5.82 6.72 -3.37
N LYS A 207 4.78 5.95 -3.74
CA LYS A 207 4.49 5.52 -5.11
C LYS A 207 3.51 6.50 -5.77
N TYR A 208 2.44 6.04 -6.39
CA TYR A 208 1.49 6.91 -7.10
C TYR A 208 0.93 8.07 -6.28
N MET A 209 0.77 7.92 -4.95
CA MET A 209 0.24 9.00 -4.14
C MET A 209 1.16 10.23 -4.13
N ASP A 210 2.47 10.04 -3.95
CA ASP A 210 3.49 11.09 -4.17
C ASP A 210 3.64 11.38 -5.67
N GLY A 211 3.92 10.35 -6.46
CA GLY A 211 3.97 10.34 -7.91
C GLY A 211 5.13 11.08 -8.56
N HIS A 212 6.06 11.63 -7.78
CA HIS A 212 7.16 12.48 -8.26
C HIS A 212 8.53 12.07 -7.71
N ALA A 213 8.61 10.91 -7.04
CA ALA A 213 9.83 10.41 -6.39
C ALA A 213 10.44 11.39 -5.36
N LEU A 214 9.60 12.17 -4.66
CA LEU A 214 10.03 13.21 -3.72
C LEU A 214 10.09 12.69 -2.29
N THR A 215 9.04 11.96 -1.85
CA THR A 215 8.89 11.60 -0.44
C THR A 215 8.75 10.10 -0.24
N VAL A 216 9.46 9.57 0.75
CA VAL A 216 9.21 8.23 1.26
C VAL A 216 8.16 8.33 2.37
N GLY A 217 7.10 7.52 2.26
CA GLY A 217 6.03 7.53 3.25
C GLY A 217 5.16 6.28 3.18
N GLY A 218 4.29 6.13 4.17
CA GLY A 218 3.29 5.08 4.27
C GLY A 218 2.00 5.60 4.89
N ALA A 219 0.93 4.83 4.75
CA ALA A 219 -0.34 5.08 5.42
C ALA A 219 -1.00 3.77 5.82
N ILE A 220 -1.76 3.81 6.90
CA ILE A 220 -2.70 2.76 7.29
C ILE A 220 -4.08 3.40 7.37
N VAL A 221 -5.08 2.74 6.81
CA VAL A 221 -6.49 3.12 6.90
C VAL A 221 -7.27 1.96 7.46
N ASP A 222 -8.09 2.23 8.47
CA ASP A 222 -9.03 1.29 9.05
C ASP A 222 -10.44 1.55 8.48
N SER A 223 -11.13 0.50 8.08
CA SER A 223 -12.53 0.60 7.66
C SER A 223 -13.48 0.93 8.82
N GLY A 224 -13.13 0.52 10.05
CA GLY A 224 -14.01 0.55 11.22
C GLY A 224 -15.10 -0.54 11.21
N ASN A 225 -15.06 -1.48 10.26
CA ASN A 225 -16.11 -2.49 10.08
C ASN A 225 -15.82 -3.82 10.80
N PHE A 226 -14.56 -4.11 11.12
CA PHE A 226 -14.22 -5.36 11.77
C PHE A 226 -14.63 -5.32 13.26
N ASP A 227 -15.48 -6.25 13.66
CA ASP A 227 -15.94 -6.34 15.06
C ASP A 227 -14.91 -7.04 15.95
N TRP A 228 -13.98 -6.25 16.50
CA TRP A 228 -12.95 -6.70 17.45
C TRP A 228 -13.55 -7.36 18.69
N ASN A 229 -14.74 -6.90 19.15
CA ASN A 229 -15.40 -7.41 20.36
C ASN A 229 -16.01 -8.80 20.14
N ALA A 230 -16.48 -9.09 18.92
CA ALA A 230 -16.96 -10.44 18.57
C ALA A 230 -15.85 -11.51 18.67
N TYR A 231 -14.58 -11.09 18.56
CA TYR A 231 -13.41 -11.96 18.62
C TYR A 231 -12.42 -11.51 19.71
N ALA A 232 -12.93 -11.06 20.85
CA ALA A 232 -12.14 -10.45 21.93
C ALA A 232 -10.97 -11.33 22.39
N ASP A 233 -11.16 -12.63 22.48
CA ASP A 233 -10.09 -13.58 22.86
C ASP A 233 -8.92 -13.60 21.89
N LYS A 234 -9.16 -13.28 20.62
CA LYS A 234 -8.10 -13.16 19.61
C LYS A 234 -7.39 -11.81 19.69
N PHE A 235 -8.07 -10.76 20.09
CA PHE A 235 -7.56 -9.38 20.06
C PHE A 235 -7.59 -8.69 21.43
N PRO A 236 -7.00 -9.32 22.48
CA PRO A 236 -7.03 -8.73 23.81
C PRO A 236 -6.40 -7.33 23.87
N GLY A 237 -5.39 -7.04 23.05
CA GLY A 237 -4.75 -5.72 22.99
C GLY A 237 -5.69 -4.57 22.59
N LEU A 238 -6.88 -4.84 22.03
CA LEU A 238 -7.89 -3.85 21.69
C LEU A 238 -9.10 -3.90 22.65
N THR A 239 -9.38 -5.07 23.22
CA THR A 239 -10.65 -5.40 23.90
C THR A 239 -10.52 -5.56 25.41
N THR A 240 -9.30 -5.53 25.95
CA THR A 240 -9.04 -5.57 27.39
C THR A 240 -8.33 -4.29 27.86
N PRO A 241 -8.35 -4.00 29.18
CA PRO A 241 -7.68 -2.84 29.73
C PRO A 241 -6.17 -2.79 29.43
N ASP A 242 -5.67 -1.66 28.92
CA ASP A 242 -4.27 -1.42 28.64
C ASP A 242 -3.57 -0.83 29.87
N GLU A 243 -2.58 -1.51 30.41
CA GLU A 243 -1.81 -1.09 31.58
C GLU A 243 -1.02 0.21 31.33
N SER A 244 -0.59 0.45 30.06
CA SER A 244 0.18 1.66 29.70
C SER A 244 -0.69 2.93 29.61
N TYR A 245 -2.01 2.78 29.63
CA TYR A 245 -3.00 3.87 29.59
C TYR A 245 -4.07 3.75 30.68
N HIS A 246 -3.64 3.48 31.91
CA HIS A 246 -4.51 3.46 33.11
C HIS A 246 -5.76 2.58 32.97
N GLY A 247 -5.66 1.48 32.23
CA GLY A 247 -6.76 0.53 32.04
C GLY A 247 -7.76 0.94 30.95
N VAL A 248 -7.40 1.80 30.02
CA VAL A 248 -8.24 2.12 28.85
C VAL A 248 -8.43 0.84 28.00
N THR A 249 -9.67 0.54 27.67
CA THR A 249 -10.03 -0.46 26.66
C THR A 249 -10.36 0.27 25.36
N TYR A 250 -9.56 0.07 24.30
CA TYR A 250 -9.65 0.88 23.09
C TYR A 250 -11.02 0.77 22.40
N THR A 251 -11.58 -0.44 22.26
CA THR A 251 -12.90 -0.62 21.64
C THR A 251 -14.04 0.00 22.44
N GLN A 252 -13.93 0.05 23.76
CA GLN A 252 -14.95 0.70 24.59
C GLN A 252 -14.86 2.22 24.51
N ARG A 253 -13.64 2.77 24.45
CA ARG A 253 -13.44 4.22 24.49
C ARG A 253 -13.58 4.88 23.13
N PHE A 254 -13.10 4.24 22.06
CA PHE A 254 -12.99 4.82 20.72
C PHE A 254 -13.90 4.15 19.69
N GLY A 255 -14.74 3.19 20.09
CA GLY A 255 -15.58 2.41 19.18
C GLY A 255 -14.75 1.51 18.24
N LEU A 256 -15.42 0.83 17.34
CA LEU A 256 -14.76 0.03 16.32
C LEU A 256 -14.02 0.94 15.33
N GLU A 257 -14.58 2.14 15.08
CA GLU A 257 -14.11 3.11 14.10
C GLU A 257 -12.76 3.75 14.47
N GLY A 258 -12.42 3.81 15.76
CA GLY A 258 -11.21 4.50 16.22
C GLY A 258 -10.20 3.63 16.95
N ALA A 259 -10.61 2.48 17.46
CA ALA A 259 -9.78 1.66 18.36
C ALA A 259 -8.44 1.24 17.73
N TYR A 260 -8.46 0.75 16.50
CA TYR A 260 -7.30 0.19 15.84
C TYR A 260 -6.21 1.24 15.55
N ILE A 261 -6.59 2.37 14.96
CA ILE A 261 -5.65 3.47 14.65
C ILE A 261 -5.19 4.19 15.91
N THR A 262 -6.08 4.39 16.89
CA THR A 262 -5.69 5.01 18.17
C THR A 262 -4.63 4.16 18.86
N LYS A 263 -4.85 2.84 19.00
CA LYS A 263 -3.84 1.93 19.60
C LYS A 263 -2.51 1.99 18.84
N ALA A 264 -2.53 1.91 17.50
CA ALA A 264 -1.31 2.00 16.70
C ALA A 264 -0.56 3.32 16.93
N THR A 265 -1.28 4.43 17.11
CA THR A 265 -0.71 5.76 17.35
C THR A 265 -0.12 5.86 18.76
N VAL A 266 -0.90 5.50 19.78
CA VAL A 266 -0.50 5.75 21.18
C VAL A 266 0.47 4.69 21.74
N GLN A 267 0.59 3.55 21.08
CA GLN A 267 1.59 2.52 21.41
C GLN A 267 2.72 2.49 20.37
N LEU A 268 2.46 2.01 19.16
CA LEU A 268 3.53 1.76 18.19
C LEU A 268 4.19 3.05 17.70
N MET A 269 3.43 4.07 17.35
CA MET A 269 4.00 5.33 16.91
C MET A 269 4.72 6.04 18.06
N ARG A 270 4.15 6.04 19.26
CA ARG A 270 4.79 6.59 20.45
C ARG A 270 6.16 5.95 20.71
N ASP A 271 6.24 4.62 20.62
CA ASP A 271 7.42 3.86 21.07
C ASP A 271 8.46 3.67 19.96
N LEU A 272 8.03 3.47 18.70
CA LEU A 272 8.91 3.21 17.54
C LEU A 272 9.18 4.46 16.68
N GLY A 273 8.28 5.44 16.70
CA GLY A 273 8.54 6.76 16.14
C GLY A 273 8.63 6.84 14.61
N SER A 274 7.95 5.95 13.87
CA SER A 274 7.97 5.92 12.40
C SER A 274 7.09 7.01 11.76
N ILE A 275 7.12 8.23 12.26
CA ILE A 275 6.32 9.35 11.75
C ILE A 275 7.02 10.04 10.57
N PRO A 276 6.31 10.44 9.51
CA PRO A 276 6.87 11.28 8.46
C PRO A 276 6.96 12.74 8.91
N SER A 277 7.89 13.51 8.35
CA SER A 277 7.97 14.94 8.63
C SER A 277 6.74 15.70 8.09
N PRO A 278 6.32 16.81 8.74
CA PRO A 278 5.23 17.65 8.23
C PRO A 278 5.48 18.16 6.80
N ASN A 279 6.74 18.48 6.45
CA ASN A 279 7.10 18.86 5.09
C ASN A 279 6.82 17.75 4.07
N ASN A 280 7.18 16.49 4.39
CA ASN A 280 6.90 15.37 3.50
C ASN A 280 5.40 15.13 3.35
N CYS A 281 4.63 15.29 4.42
CA CYS A 281 3.17 15.19 4.37
C CYS A 281 2.55 16.29 3.49
N PHE A 282 3.07 17.52 3.57
CA PHE A 282 2.61 18.61 2.71
C PHE A 282 2.92 18.33 1.22
N LEU A 283 4.13 17.84 0.89
CA LEU A 283 4.49 17.43 -0.48
C LEU A 283 3.60 16.27 -0.97
N LEU A 284 3.34 15.29 -0.11
CA LEU A 284 2.42 14.19 -0.41
C LEU A 284 1.01 14.70 -0.75
N ASN A 285 0.51 15.73 -0.03
CA ASN A 285 -0.79 16.34 -0.35
C ASN A 285 -0.84 16.89 -1.77
N ILE A 286 0.24 17.54 -2.23
CA ILE A 286 0.32 18.05 -3.62
C ILE A 286 0.18 16.90 -4.62
N GLY A 287 0.85 15.76 -4.36
CA GLY A 287 0.69 14.56 -5.16
C GLY A 287 -0.74 14.02 -5.17
N LEU A 288 -1.39 13.97 -3.99
CA LEU A 288 -2.78 13.50 -3.86
C LEU A 288 -3.79 14.35 -4.63
N GLU A 289 -3.58 15.68 -4.71
CA GLU A 289 -4.51 16.59 -5.40
C GLU A 289 -4.62 16.28 -6.91
N THR A 290 -3.58 15.73 -7.53
CA THR A 290 -3.56 15.38 -8.95
C THR A 290 -3.63 13.86 -9.19
N LEU A 291 -3.78 13.06 -8.15
CA LEU A 291 -3.75 11.60 -8.23
C LEU A 291 -4.71 11.02 -9.29
N PRO A 292 -5.99 11.44 -9.38
CA PRO A 292 -6.92 10.88 -10.37
C PRO A 292 -6.50 11.16 -11.81
N LEU A 293 -5.97 12.35 -12.08
CA LEU A 293 -5.48 12.73 -13.41
C LEU A 293 -4.26 11.88 -13.81
N ARG A 294 -3.34 11.69 -12.87
CA ARG A 294 -2.13 10.89 -13.09
C ARG A 294 -2.47 9.40 -13.25
N MET A 295 -3.33 8.85 -12.37
CA MET A 295 -3.73 7.43 -12.48
C MET A 295 -4.39 7.12 -13.81
N LYS A 296 -5.31 7.97 -14.27
CA LYS A 296 -5.92 7.84 -15.60
C LYS A 296 -4.84 7.81 -16.68
N LYS A 297 -3.93 8.77 -16.69
CA LYS A 297 -2.86 8.86 -17.72
C LYS A 297 -1.89 7.67 -17.63
N HIS A 298 -1.50 7.23 -16.44
CA HIS A 298 -0.68 6.04 -16.24
C HIS A 298 -1.34 4.78 -16.84
N CYS A 299 -2.64 4.57 -16.58
CA CYS A 299 -3.36 3.42 -17.10
C CYS A 299 -3.52 3.48 -18.63
N GLU A 300 -3.84 4.65 -19.19
CA GLU A 300 -3.93 4.85 -20.64
C GLU A 300 -2.59 4.56 -21.33
N ASN A 301 -1.50 5.09 -20.80
CA ASN A 301 -0.16 4.88 -21.36
C ASN A 301 0.28 3.41 -21.21
N ALA A 302 0.02 2.78 -20.05
CA ALA A 302 0.35 1.38 -19.83
C ALA A 302 -0.42 0.45 -20.76
N GLN A 303 -1.70 0.75 -21.03
CA GLN A 303 -2.50 0.01 -22.01
C GLN A 303 -1.89 0.09 -23.41
N ALA A 304 -1.56 1.30 -23.88
CA ALA A 304 -0.95 1.52 -25.19
C ALA A 304 0.41 0.81 -25.32
N VAL A 305 1.24 0.88 -24.27
CA VAL A 305 2.53 0.18 -24.22
C VAL A 305 2.36 -1.33 -24.22
N ALA A 306 1.41 -1.86 -23.44
CA ALA A 306 1.16 -3.30 -23.36
C ALA A 306 0.66 -3.86 -24.71
N GLU A 307 -0.25 -3.14 -25.38
CA GLU A 307 -0.76 -3.51 -26.71
C GLU A 307 0.35 -3.49 -27.76
N TYR A 308 1.21 -2.45 -27.75
CA TYR A 308 2.38 -2.36 -28.63
C TYR A 308 3.35 -3.55 -28.41
N LEU A 309 3.72 -3.81 -27.16
CA LEU A 309 4.64 -4.90 -26.83
C LEU A 309 4.06 -6.29 -27.17
N GLN A 310 2.76 -6.50 -27.00
CA GLN A 310 2.10 -7.77 -27.33
C GLN A 310 2.20 -8.10 -28.82
N GLY A 311 2.22 -7.10 -29.69
CA GLY A 311 2.37 -7.26 -31.14
C GLY A 311 3.81 -7.30 -31.64
N HIS A 312 4.81 -7.12 -30.80
CA HIS A 312 6.19 -6.93 -31.23
C HIS A 312 6.98 -8.25 -31.32
N ASP A 313 7.66 -8.49 -32.47
CA ASP A 313 8.35 -9.75 -32.79
C ASP A 313 9.47 -10.14 -31.80
N LYS A 314 10.11 -9.18 -31.15
CA LYS A 314 11.20 -9.42 -30.19
C LYS A 314 10.73 -9.63 -28.74
N ILE A 315 9.43 -9.55 -28.48
CA ILE A 315 8.81 -9.79 -27.19
C ILE A 315 8.32 -11.23 -27.10
N ALA A 316 8.69 -11.92 -26.01
CA ALA A 316 8.31 -13.31 -25.79
C ALA A 316 6.92 -13.42 -25.15
N TRP A 317 6.62 -12.55 -24.22
CA TRP A 317 5.35 -12.49 -23.48
C TRP A 317 5.16 -11.12 -22.86
N VAL A 318 3.90 -10.76 -22.63
CA VAL A 318 3.47 -9.53 -21.93
C VAL A 318 2.43 -9.91 -20.88
N GLN A 319 2.52 -9.33 -19.69
CA GLN A 319 1.48 -9.44 -18.67
C GLN A 319 1.05 -8.03 -18.23
N TYR A 320 -0.23 -7.77 -18.39
CA TYR A 320 -0.92 -6.55 -17.97
C TYR A 320 -2.43 -6.83 -17.92
N ALA A 321 -3.03 -6.72 -16.76
CA ALA A 321 -4.41 -7.11 -16.54
C ALA A 321 -5.45 -6.28 -17.33
N GLY A 322 -5.02 -5.16 -17.95
CA GLY A 322 -5.83 -4.40 -18.93
C GLY A 322 -5.97 -5.09 -20.29
N LEU A 323 -5.11 -6.04 -20.65
CA LEU A 323 -5.19 -6.79 -21.90
C LEU A 323 -6.29 -7.87 -21.83
N PRO A 324 -7.19 -7.97 -22.82
CA PRO A 324 -8.30 -8.95 -22.79
C PRO A 324 -7.86 -10.41 -22.66
N GLY A 325 -6.63 -10.75 -23.10
CA GLY A 325 -6.06 -12.10 -23.01
C GLY A 325 -5.30 -12.38 -21.71
N ASP A 326 -5.14 -11.41 -20.83
CA ASP A 326 -4.45 -11.60 -19.56
C ASP A 326 -5.29 -12.45 -18.59
N LYS A 327 -4.63 -13.35 -17.86
CA LYS A 327 -5.32 -14.26 -16.91
C LYS A 327 -6.07 -13.53 -15.79
N TYR A 328 -5.67 -12.30 -15.48
CA TYR A 328 -6.30 -11.48 -14.45
C TYR A 328 -7.30 -10.45 -15.00
N HIS A 329 -7.54 -10.42 -16.33
CA HIS A 329 -8.39 -9.41 -16.96
C HIS A 329 -9.78 -9.34 -16.36
N GLN A 330 -10.47 -10.48 -16.20
CA GLN A 330 -11.82 -10.52 -15.63
C GLN A 330 -11.84 -10.04 -14.18
N ARG A 331 -10.82 -10.41 -13.41
CA ARG A 331 -10.68 -9.99 -12.00
C ARG A 331 -10.41 -8.49 -11.92
N ALA A 332 -9.59 -7.97 -12.82
CA ALA A 332 -9.32 -6.54 -12.94
C ALA A 332 -10.59 -5.75 -13.34
N GLN A 333 -11.38 -6.23 -14.27
CA GLN A 333 -12.67 -5.60 -14.60
C GLN A 333 -13.62 -5.52 -13.41
N LYS A 334 -13.59 -6.50 -12.50
CA LYS A 334 -14.40 -6.51 -11.29
C LYS A 334 -13.90 -5.53 -10.24
N TYR A 335 -12.63 -5.63 -9.85
CA TYR A 335 -12.07 -4.90 -8.70
C TYR A 335 -11.48 -3.54 -9.05
N LEU A 336 -11.13 -3.31 -10.32
CA LEU A 336 -10.37 -2.16 -10.81
C LEU A 336 -11.11 -1.46 -11.97
N PRO A 337 -12.36 -1.00 -11.76
CA PRO A 337 -13.21 -0.50 -12.85
C PRO A 337 -12.67 0.77 -13.54
N ASN A 338 -11.78 1.52 -12.87
CA ASN A 338 -11.19 2.76 -13.39
C ASN A 338 -9.82 2.58 -14.06
N GLY A 339 -9.35 1.33 -14.19
CA GLY A 339 -8.04 0.99 -14.73
C GLY A 339 -7.20 0.20 -13.72
N THR A 340 -6.16 -0.47 -14.20
CA THR A 340 -5.31 -1.33 -13.36
C THR A 340 -4.22 -0.53 -12.65
N CYS A 341 -3.11 -0.32 -13.31
CA CYS A 341 -1.98 0.51 -12.84
C CYS A 341 -1.11 0.93 -14.04
N GLY A 342 -0.07 1.70 -13.78
CA GLY A 342 0.90 2.11 -14.80
C GLY A 342 2.09 1.15 -14.95
N VAL A 343 2.01 -0.09 -14.53
CA VAL A 343 3.12 -1.05 -14.62
C VAL A 343 2.78 -2.16 -15.60
N VAL A 344 3.68 -2.42 -16.53
CA VAL A 344 3.64 -3.54 -17.48
C VAL A 344 4.85 -4.41 -17.23
N ILE A 345 4.70 -5.74 -17.22
CA ILE A 345 5.82 -6.67 -17.21
C ILE A 345 5.84 -7.48 -18.52
N PHE A 346 7.04 -7.73 -19.02
CA PHE A 346 7.23 -8.48 -20.25
C PHE A 346 8.58 -9.17 -20.28
N GLY A 347 8.71 -10.18 -21.14
CA GLY A 347 9.96 -10.88 -21.42
C GLY A 347 10.47 -10.54 -22.82
N VAL A 348 11.78 -10.26 -22.92
CA VAL A 348 12.47 -10.02 -24.20
C VAL A 348 12.99 -11.36 -24.73
N LYS A 349 12.75 -11.69 -26.02
CA LYS A 349 13.31 -12.90 -26.65
C LYS A 349 14.84 -12.86 -26.59
N GLY A 350 15.44 -13.97 -26.15
CA GLY A 350 16.88 -14.04 -25.88
C GLY A 350 17.24 -14.00 -24.39
N GLY A 351 16.24 -13.94 -23.52
CA GLY A 351 16.39 -14.09 -22.08
C GLY A 351 17.11 -12.92 -21.39
N ARG A 352 17.78 -13.21 -20.26
CA ARG A 352 18.44 -12.21 -19.41
C ARG A 352 19.37 -11.25 -20.19
N ALA A 353 20.24 -11.78 -21.05
CA ALA A 353 21.19 -10.96 -21.79
C ALA A 353 20.51 -10.00 -22.78
N ALA A 354 19.41 -10.43 -23.39
CA ALA A 354 18.59 -9.59 -24.25
C ALA A 354 17.88 -8.49 -23.47
N ALA A 355 17.32 -8.81 -22.31
CA ALA A 355 16.69 -7.85 -21.40
C ALA A 355 17.68 -6.77 -20.92
N GLU A 356 18.89 -7.16 -20.52
CA GLU A 356 19.93 -6.22 -20.11
C GLU A 356 20.37 -5.30 -21.26
N LYS A 357 20.51 -5.85 -22.47
CA LYS A 357 20.88 -5.10 -23.66
C LYS A 357 19.78 -4.12 -24.09
N PHE A 358 18.52 -4.57 -24.04
CA PHE A 358 17.35 -3.71 -24.26
C PHE A 358 17.36 -2.52 -23.30
N MET A 359 17.48 -2.79 -21.98
CA MET A 359 17.47 -1.73 -20.98
C MET A 359 18.62 -0.74 -21.16
N ALA A 360 19.80 -1.19 -21.55
CA ALA A 360 20.93 -0.33 -21.84
C ALA A 360 20.72 0.58 -23.09
N GLY A 361 19.81 0.20 -23.97
CA GLY A 361 19.43 0.96 -25.17
C GLY A 361 18.41 2.07 -24.94
N LEU A 362 17.68 2.05 -23.81
CA LEU A 362 16.67 3.06 -23.49
C LEU A 362 17.29 4.45 -23.30
N LYS A 363 16.61 5.49 -23.80
CA LYS A 363 17.05 6.89 -23.75
C LYS A 363 16.12 7.77 -22.90
N LEU A 364 14.82 7.48 -22.93
CA LEU A 364 13.79 8.18 -22.14
C LEU A 364 13.59 7.50 -20.79
N ALA A 365 13.35 6.18 -20.79
CA ALA A 365 13.09 5.41 -19.59
C ALA A 365 14.36 5.25 -18.75
N SER A 366 14.31 5.63 -17.48
CA SER A 366 15.44 5.55 -16.56
C SER A 366 15.51 4.19 -15.86
N ILE A 367 16.69 3.60 -15.76
CA ILE A 367 16.93 2.41 -14.93
C ILE A 367 16.91 2.85 -13.46
N ALA A 368 15.88 2.45 -12.72
CA ALA A 368 15.71 2.79 -11.31
C ALA A 368 14.98 1.69 -10.54
N THR A 369 15.29 1.56 -9.25
CA THR A 369 14.54 0.69 -8.35
C THR A 369 13.15 1.22 -8.05
N HIS A 370 12.87 2.46 -8.39
CA HIS A 370 11.59 3.12 -8.22
C HIS A 370 10.49 2.56 -9.14
N VAL A 371 9.25 2.88 -8.85
CA VAL A 371 8.05 2.49 -9.61
C VAL A 371 6.93 3.49 -9.31
N ALA A 372 6.01 3.67 -10.25
CA ALA A 372 4.85 4.55 -10.05
C ALA A 372 5.21 6.04 -9.93
N ASP A 373 6.18 6.46 -10.73
CA ASP A 373 6.61 7.85 -10.91
C ASP A 373 5.94 8.46 -12.15
N ALA A 374 5.79 9.76 -12.15
CA ALA A 374 5.38 10.52 -13.33
C ALA A 374 6.30 10.31 -14.53
N LYS A 375 7.57 10.00 -14.28
CA LYS A 375 8.57 9.66 -15.31
C LYS A 375 8.68 8.15 -15.49
N THR A 376 8.74 7.70 -16.73
CA THR A 376 8.93 6.29 -17.06
C THR A 376 10.24 5.76 -16.51
N CYS A 377 10.19 4.63 -15.82
CA CYS A 377 11.36 3.93 -15.31
C CYS A 377 11.26 2.42 -15.53
N VAL A 378 12.42 1.76 -15.55
CA VAL A 378 12.54 0.34 -15.84
C VAL A 378 13.43 -0.37 -14.82
N LEU A 379 13.11 -1.62 -14.55
CA LEU A 379 13.90 -2.49 -13.71
C LEU A 379 13.91 -3.91 -14.29
N HIS A 380 15.07 -4.55 -14.24
CA HIS A 380 15.22 -5.98 -14.47
C HIS A 380 15.49 -6.66 -13.12
N PRO A 381 14.48 -7.31 -12.51
CA PRO A 381 14.60 -7.84 -11.15
C PRO A 381 15.75 -8.86 -11.03
N ALA A 382 15.92 -9.75 -12.00
CA ALA A 382 16.94 -10.81 -11.96
C ALA A 382 18.39 -10.28 -11.93
N SER A 383 18.67 -9.09 -12.50
CA SER A 383 20.01 -8.48 -12.44
C SER A 383 20.16 -7.41 -11.35
N SER A 384 19.08 -7.11 -10.61
CA SER A 384 19.08 -6.05 -9.61
C SER A 384 18.53 -6.51 -8.25
N THR A 385 17.25 -6.36 -8.00
CA THR A 385 16.61 -6.62 -6.69
C THR A 385 16.64 -8.09 -6.25
N HIS A 386 16.74 -9.03 -7.20
CA HIS A 386 16.79 -10.47 -6.98
C HIS A 386 18.13 -11.10 -7.44
N ARG A 387 19.16 -10.27 -7.60
CA ARG A 387 20.49 -10.69 -8.14
C ARG A 387 21.15 -11.83 -7.35
N GLN A 388 20.78 -12.00 -6.09
CA GLN A 388 21.33 -13.04 -5.23
C GLN A 388 20.67 -14.41 -5.44
N MET A 389 19.56 -14.46 -6.18
CA MET A 389 18.81 -15.68 -6.46
C MET A 389 19.32 -16.35 -7.75
N ASN A 390 19.40 -17.68 -7.71
CA ASN A 390 19.58 -18.48 -8.92
C ASN A 390 18.27 -18.61 -9.71
N ASP A 391 18.30 -19.15 -10.93
CA ASP A 391 17.12 -19.20 -11.80
C ASP A 391 15.97 -20.07 -11.22
N ALA A 392 16.26 -21.09 -10.41
CA ALA A 392 15.22 -21.89 -9.74
C ALA A 392 14.55 -21.11 -8.61
N GLU A 393 15.32 -20.33 -7.85
CA GLU A 393 14.80 -19.44 -6.79
C GLU A 393 14.00 -18.28 -7.38
N LEU A 394 14.45 -17.72 -8.53
CA LEU A 394 13.70 -16.71 -9.27
C LEU A 394 12.35 -17.25 -9.74
N ALA A 395 12.33 -18.45 -10.32
CA ALA A 395 11.09 -19.11 -10.76
C ALA A 395 10.13 -19.35 -9.59
N ALA A 396 10.63 -19.79 -8.44
CA ALA A 396 9.84 -19.98 -7.22
C ALA A 396 9.27 -18.65 -6.68
N ALA A 397 9.97 -17.53 -6.91
CA ALA A 397 9.51 -16.18 -6.58
C ALA A 397 8.58 -15.56 -7.64
N GLY A 398 8.25 -16.29 -8.71
CA GLY A 398 7.44 -15.79 -9.82
C GLY A 398 8.14 -14.75 -10.69
N VAL A 399 9.47 -14.74 -10.67
CA VAL A 399 10.32 -13.81 -11.45
C VAL A 399 11.03 -14.59 -12.55
N SER A 400 10.62 -14.40 -13.80
CA SER A 400 11.35 -14.99 -14.93
C SER A 400 12.69 -14.28 -15.14
N PRO A 401 13.76 -15.00 -15.53
CA PRO A 401 15.08 -14.40 -15.80
C PRO A 401 15.09 -13.34 -16.90
N ASP A 402 14.10 -13.32 -17.79
CA ASP A 402 13.91 -12.36 -18.87
C ASP A 402 12.92 -11.23 -18.51
N LEU A 403 12.36 -11.22 -17.29
CA LEU A 403 11.34 -10.28 -16.88
C LEU A 403 11.88 -8.86 -16.80
N VAL A 404 11.29 -7.99 -17.59
CA VAL A 404 11.44 -6.52 -17.48
C VAL A 404 10.19 -5.95 -16.81
N ARG A 405 10.37 -5.21 -15.70
CA ARG A 405 9.31 -4.42 -15.09
C ARG A 405 9.40 -2.99 -15.59
N PHE A 406 8.43 -2.57 -16.37
CA PHE A 406 8.33 -1.27 -16.98
C PHE A 406 7.25 -0.44 -16.31
N SER A 407 7.66 0.56 -15.54
CA SER A 407 6.76 1.50 -14.88
C SER A 407 6.54 2.69 -15.81
N VAL A 408 5.38 2.68 -16.45
CA VAL A 408 5.00 3.66 -17.47
C VAL A 408 4.61 4.97 -16.81
N GLY A 409 5.26 6.05 -17.19
CA GLY A 409 4.98 7.39 -16.70
C GLY A 409 3.80 8.06 -17.42
N ILE A 410 3.71 9.38 -17.26
CA ILE A 410 2.66 10.20 -17.84
C ILE A 410 3.13 11.04 -19.05
N GLU A 411 4.29 10.72 -19.60
CA GLU A 411 4.79 11.29 -20.85
C GLU A 411 3.83 10.99 -22.02
N ASP A 412 4.07 11.54 -23.20
CA ASP A 412 3.33 11.15 -24.39
C ASP A 412 3.59 9.66 -24.71
N ALA A 413 2.54 8.88 -24.88
CA ALA A 413 2.65 7.43 -25.14
C ALA A 413 3.48 7.13 -26.41
N LYS A 414 3.44 8.01 -27.41
CA LYS A 414 4.22 7.83 -28.66
C LYS A 414 5.72 7.94 -28.40
N ASP A 415 6.14 8.84 -27.49
CA ASP A 415 7.55 9.01 -27.15
C ASP A 415 8.05 7.79 -26.36
N ILE A 416 7.22 7.27 -25.44
CA ILE A 416 7.54 6.05 -24.69
C ILE A 416 7.68 4.86 -25.65
N ILE A 417 6.74 4.69 -26.58
CA ILE A 417 6.77 3.61 -27.58
C ILE A 417 7.97 3.76 -28.53
N ALA A 418 8.30 4.98 -28.94
CA ALA A 418 9.47 5.22 -29.77
C ALA A 418 10.78 4.88 -29.05
N ASP A 419 10.86 5.12 -27.73
CA ASP A 419 12.02 4.72 -26.91
C ASP A 419 12.12 3.20 -26.78
N LEU A 420 11.00 2.50 -26.62
CA LEU A 420 10.95 1.03 -26.61
C LEU A 420 11.40 0.45 -27.96
N GLU A 421 10.87 0.95 -29.08
CA GLU A 421 11.19 0.51 -30.43
C GLU A 421 12.69 0.60 -30.70
N GLN A 422 13.28 1.81 -30.52
CA GLN A 422 14.71 2.03 -30.80
C GLN A 422 15.63 1.20 -29.87
N ALA A 423 15.18 0.89 -28.63
CA ALA A 423 15.93 0.03 -27.72
C ALA A 423 15.83 -1.45 -28.14
N LEU A 424 14.66 -1.88 -28.62
CA LEU A 424 14.45 -3.22 -29.14
C LEU A 424 15.23 -3.49 -30.43
N GLU A 425 15.47 -2.45 -31.29
CA GLU A 425 16.30 -2.62 -32.50
C GLU A 425 17.71 -3.16 -32.18
N ASN A 426 18.23 -2.89 -31.00
CA ASN A 426 19.57 -3.31 -30.56
C ASN A 426 19.63 -4.75 -30.02
N VAL A 427 18.52 -5.44 -29.84
CA VAL A 427 18.45 -6.81 -29.26
C VAL A 427 18.52 -7.90 -30.32
#